data_630692350d73e8c4d01f5ba6a281b790
#
_entry.id   630692350d73e8c4d01f5ba6a281b790
#
_cell.length_a   1.000
_cell.length_b   1.000
_cell.length_c   1.000
_cell.angle_alpha   90.00
_cell.angle_beta   90.00
_cell.angle_gamma   90.00
#
_symmetry.space_group_name_H-M   'P 1'
#
loop_
_entity.id
_entity.type
_entity.pdbx_description
1 polymer ?
#
loop_
_entity_poly.entity_id
_entity_poly.type
_entity_poly.pdbx_seq_one_letter_code
_entity_poly.pdbx_strand_id
1 'polypeptide(L)'
;MGLIDRALGNGIRVSAWTFDELYGRDSKFLDGLDSRKQAYVAEIPSDTRLWTAKPEVIRKVPSKKSKGRPKRIPRVKRNPRACEVRNLLKYSSKFQKQSWQRYRIKDTEKGPEIWEVKWLHVWRKTEDKLPSKQQTLVVARNVRTGEVKYFISNQVVGRGDVTLRFLLRVAFSRWVIEACFRLAKEELGMDHFEVRGWRCIHRHYYVTALSYLLCSRIRLQLDPNKSRGLTVEQVRRSLNAYLASYHLPASLRVEAFEKELRDQDYYQKRNAQAKKSHTKTRIKQYHKLGIDVDKIKSCFT
;
A
#
# COMPACT_ATOMS: atom_id res chain seq x y z
N MET A 1 -9.74 -7.06 13.83
CA MET A 1 -11.03 -6.92 13.07
C MET A 1 -11.88 -5.74 13.53
N GLY A 2 -11.97 -5.42 14.82
CA GLY A 2 -12.86 -4.37 15.35
C GLY A 2 -12.73 -2.99 14.69
N LEU A 3 -11.54 -2.56 14.27
CA LEU A 3 -11.37 -1.29 13.54
C LEU A 3 -12.03 -1.31 12.15
N ILE A 4 -11.95 -2.45 11.45
CA ILE A 4 -12.60 -2.62 10.14
C ILE A 4 -14.12 -2.62 10.30
N ASP A 5 -14.64 -3.34 11.30
CA ASP A 5 -16.06 -3.39 11.59
C ASP A 5 -16.61 -2.00 11.92
N ARG A 6 -15.86 -1.22 12.71
CA ARG A 6 -16.19 0.18 13.03
C ARG A 6 -16.17 1.06 11.79
N ALA A 7 -15.15 0.93 10.94
CA ALA A 7 -15.06 1.70 9.69
C ALA A 7 -16.26 1.42 8.77
N LEU A 8 -16.59 0.13 8.59
CA LEU A 8 -17.75 -0.29 7.79
C LEU A 8 -19.07 0.20 8.39
N GLY A 9 -19.23 0.11 9.73
CA GLY A 9 -20.38 0.62 10.48
C GLY A 9 -20.56 2.13 10.34
N ASN A 10 -19.45 2.88 10.26
CA ASN A 10 -19.45 4.33 10.00
C ASN A 10 -19.64 4.69 8.51
N GLY A 11 -20.01 3.74 7.67
CA GLY A 11 -20.30 3.99 6.25
C GLY A 11 -19.08 4.13 5.36
N ILE A 12 -17.86 3.85 5.84
CA ILE A 12 -16.65 3.90 5.01
C ILE A 12 -16.71 2.77 3.98
N ARG A 13 -16.63 3.12 2.70
CA ARG A 13 -16.58 2.18 1.57
C ARG A 13 -15.23 2.29 0.89
N VAL A 14 -14.59 1.14 0.69
CA VAL A 14 -13.29 1.04 0.03
C VAL A 14 -13.34 0.00 -1.08
N SER A 15 -12.59 0.23 -2.16
CA SER A 15 -12.47 -0.74 -3.25
C SER A 15 -11.67 -1.97 -2.85
N ALA A 16 -10.66 -1.78 -2.00
CA ALA A 16 -9.88 -2.85 -1.38
C ALA A 16 -9.08 -2.31 -0.19
N TRP A 17 -8.78 -3.19 0.75
CA TRP A 17 -7.89 -2.93 1.87
C TRP A 17 -6.45 -3.34 1.51
N THR A 18 -5.46 -2.62 2.04
CA THR A 18 -4.07 -3.01 1.89
C THR A 18 -3.38 -3.09 3.25
N PHE A 19 -2.49 -4.08 3.40
CA PHE A 19 -1.84 -4.39 4.67
C PHE A 19 -0.37 -4.76 4.43
N ASP A 20 0.44 -4.59 5.47
CA ASP A 20 1.83 -5.04 5.51
C ASP A 20 1.94 -6.53 5.88
N GLU A 21 3.18 -7.02 5.99
CA GLU A 21 3.48 -8.41 6.33
C GLU A 21 2.94 -8.83 7.70
N LEU A 22 2.80 -7.91 8.66
CA LEU A 22 2.29 -8.21 9.99
C LEU A 22 0.87 -8.78 9.91
N TYR A 23 0.01 -8.11 9.15
CA TYR A 23 -1.36 -8.54 8.94
C TYR A 23 -1.47 -9.62 7.84
N GLY A 24 -0.62 -9.56 6.83
CA GLY A 24 -0.60 -10.56 5.76
C GLY A 24 -0.19 -11.95 6.21
N ARG A 25 0.55 -12.07 7.30
CA ARG A 25 0.92 -13.34 7.95
C ARG A 25 -0.26 -13.96 8.72
N ASP A 26 -1.19 -13.15 9.21
CA ASP A 26 -2.28 -13.62 10.06
C ASP A 26 -3.43 -14.21 9.24
N SER A 27 -3.48 -15.55 9.18
CA SER A 27 -4.54 -16.29 8.51
C SER A 27 -5.93 -15.99 9.04
N LYS A 28 -6.07 -15.80 10.36
CA LYS A 28 -7.34 -15.45 11.01
C LYS A 28 -7.87 -14.12 10.53
N PHE A 29 -6.95 -13.13 10.43
CA PHE A 29 -7.28 -11.80 9.95
C PHE A 29 -7.77 -11.84 8.50
N LEU A 30 -7.04 -12.53 7.61
CA LEU A 30 -7.42 -12.66 6.21
C LEU A 30 -8.75 -13.43 6.03
N ASP A 31 -8.97 -14.51 6.79
CA ASP A 31 -10.23 -15.26 6.80
C ASP A 31 -11.39 -14.39 7.31
N GLY A 32 -11.10 -13.50 8.28
CA GLY A 32 -12.06 -12.52 8.79
C GLY A 32 -12.48 -11.48 7.74
N LEU A 33 -11.58 -11.07 6.84
CA LEU A 33 -11.89 -10.19 5.70
C LEU A 33 -12.72 -10.94 4.65
N ASP A 34 -12.34 -12.19 4.35
CA ASP A 34 -13.08 -13.05 3.42
C ASP A 34 -14.53 -13.30 3.86
N SER A 35 -14.77 -13.50 5.16
CA SER A 35 -16.10 -13.69 5.72
C SER A 35 -16.97 -12.43 5.59
N ARG A 36 -16.35 -11.24 5.63
CA ARG A 36 -16.99 -9.93 5.46
C ARG A 36 -17.10 -9.49 4.00
N LYS A 37 -16.69 -10.35 3.07
CA LYS A 37 -16.66 -10.05 1.62
C LYS A 37 -15.86 -8.79 1.29
N GLN A 38 -14.83 -8.49 2.09
CA GLN A 38 -13.95 -7.35 1.86
C GLN A 38 -12.80 -7.74 0.93
N ALA A 39 -12.62 -6.96 -0.14
CA ALA A 39 -11.48 -7.12 -1.03
C ALA A 39 -10.20 -6.65 -0.34
N TYR A 40 -9.09 -7.36 -0.54
CA TYR A 40 -7.80 -6.96 0.02
C TYR A 40 -6.61 -7.33 -0.87
N VAL A 41 -5.52 -6.60 -0.66
CA VAL A 41 -4.17 -6.95 -1.11
C VAL A 41 -3.23 -6.80 0.08
N ALA A 42 -2.67 -7.91 0.56
CA ALA A 42 -1.78 -7.93 1.71
C ALA A 42 -0.36 -8.32 1.29
N GLU A 43 0.64 -7.60 1.77
CA GLU A 43 2.04 -8.03 1.69
C GLU A 43 2.23 -9.25 2.59
N ILE A 44 2.90 -10.29 2.10
CA ILE A 44 3.13 -11.53 2.83
C ILE A 44 4.62 -11.85 2.93
N PRO A 45 5.05 -12.49 4.03
CA PRO A 45 6.43 -12.93 4.18
C PRO A 45 6.84 -13.96 3.12
N SER A 46 8.12 -14.00 2.81
CA SER A 46 8.71 -14.90 1.83
C SER A 46 8.60 -16.39 2.19
N ASP A 47 8.37 -16.72 3.47
CA ASP A 47 8.18 -18.06 4.00
C ASP A 47 6.71 -18.53 4.03
N THR A 48 5.77 -17.67 3.60
CA THR A 48 4.35 -18.01 3.52
C THR A 48 4.14 -19.22 2.62
N ARG A 49 3.39 -20.22 3.12
CA ARG A 49 3.15 -21.48 2.40
C ARG A 49 1.85 -21.48 1.64
N LEU A 50 1.92 -21.74 0.34
CA LEU A 50 0.80 -21.73 -0.59
C LEU A 50 0.78 -23.03 -1.42
N TRP A 51 -0.41 -23.36 -1.94
CA TRP A 51 -0.57 -24.38 -2.97
C TRP A 51 -0.81 -23.74 -4.33
N THR A 52 -0.13 -24.24 -5.36
CA THR A 52 -0.30 -23.79 -6.76
C THR A 52 -1.37 -24.57 -7.52
N ALA A 53 -1.96 -25.59 -6.87
CA ALA A 53 -3.12 -26.33 -7.32
C ALA A 53 -4.06 -26.52 -6.13
N LYS A 54 -5.37 -26.51 -6.36
CA LYS A 54 -6.36 -26.69 -5.29
C LYS A 54 -6.25 -28.08 -4.70
N PRO A 55 -5.92 -28.23 -3.40
CA PRO A 55 -5.92 -29.52 -2.74
C PRO A 55 -7.33 -30.10 -2.65
N GLU A 56 -7.44 -31.39 -2.84
CA GLU A 56 -8.70 -32.09 -2.62
C GLU A 56 -9.01 -32.21 -1.12
N VAL A 57 -10.24 -31.88 -0.72
CA VAL A 57 -10.68 -31.90 0.68
C VAL A 57 -11.66 -33.04 0.91
N ILE A 58 -11.33 -33.91 1.84
CA ILE A 58 -12.22 -34.97 2.31
C ILE A 58 -13.13 -34.39 3.39
N ARG A 59 -14.43 -34.32 3.09
CA ARG A 59 -15.46 -33.80 4.02
C ARG A 59 -16.36 -34.90 4.58
N LYS A 60 -16.43 -36.07 3.91
CA LYS A 60 -17.28 -37.16 4.30
C LYS A 60 -16.65 -38.01 5.40
N VAL A 61 -17.47 -38.47 6.34
CA VAL A 61 -17.07 -39.49 7.30
C VAL A 61 -16.80 -40.78 6.52
N PRO A 62 -15.68 -41.49 6.76
CA PRO A 62 -15.45 -42.78 6.14
C PRO A 62 -16.59 -43.76 6.46
N SER A 63 -16.91 -44.65 5.51
CA SER A 63 -17.90 -45.71 5.73
C SER A 63 -17.50 -46.57 6.91
N LYS A 64 -18.48 -47.28 7.51
CA LYS A 64 -18.32 -48.15 8.70
C LYS A 64 -17.22 -49.24 8.60
N LYS A 65 -16.67 -49.47 7.41
CA LYS A 65 -15.59 -50.44 7.14
C LYS A 65 -14.15 -49.96 7.41
N SER A 66 -13.93 -48.72 7.78
CA SER A 66 -12.57 -48.22 8.08
C SER A 66 -12.17 -48.58 9.51
N LYS A 67 -11.00 -49.23 9.68
CA LYS A 67 -10.44 -49.47 11.02
C LYS A 67 -10.05 -48.13 11.69
N GLY A 68 -10.40 -47.96 12.96
CA GLY A 68 -10.09 -46.82 13.79
C GLY A 68 -11.22 -45.78 13.91
N ARG A 69 -11.01 -44.77 14.79
CA ARG A 69 -12.02 -43.72 15.08
C ARG A 69 -12.34 -42.90 13.82
N PRO A 70 -13.60 -42.76 13.42
CA PRO A 70 -13.98 -41.95 12.26
C PRO A 70 -13.48 -40.49 12.40
N LYS A 71 -12.77 -40.00 11.39
CA LYS A 71 -12.32 -38.61 11.36
C LYS A 71 -13.46 -37.72 10.88
N ARG A 72 -14.09 -37.00 11.82
CA ARG A 72 -15.26 -36.13 11.57
C ARG A 72 -14.87 -34.77 10.99
N ILE A 73 -13.61 -34.35 11.14
CA ILE A 73 -13.13 -33.03 10.75
C ILE A 73 -12.68 -33.06 9.28
N PRO A 74 -13.07 -32.07 8.45
CA PRO A 74 -12.56 -31.91 7.09
C PRO A 74 -11.04 -31.89 7.06
N ARG A 75 -10.43 -32.54 6.08
CA ARG A 75 -8.97 -32.58 5.92
C ARG A 75 -8.55 -32.64 4.46
N VAL A 76 -7.36 -32.19 4.19
CA VAL A 76 -6.76 -32.29 2.87
C VAL A 76 -6.39 -33.73 2.56
N LYS A 77 -6.82 -34.23 1.41
CA LYS A 77 -6.50 -35.60 0.93
C LYS A 77 -5.03 -35.67 0.55
N ARG A 78 -4.36 -36.75 0.93
CA ARG A 78 -2.93 -37.00 0.66
C ARG A 78 -1.97 -35.94 1.17
N ASN A 79 -2.45 -34.95 1.92
CA ASN A 79 -1.67 -33.86 2.53
C ASN A 79 -0.56 -33.28 1.61
N PRO A 80 -0.89 -32.76 0.40
CA PRO A 80 0.11 -32.22 -0.50
C PRO A 80 0.87 -31.10 0.21
N ARG A 81 2.18 -31.06 0.05
CA ARG A 81 3.03 -30.06 0.70
C ARG A 81 2.74 -28.68 0.11
N ALA A 82 2.40 -27.73 0.97
CA ALA A 82 2.39 -26.32 0.60
C ALA A 82 3.84 -25.84 0.48
N CYS A 83 4.12 -25.04 -0.54
CA CYS A 83 5.45 -24.54 -0.82
C CYS A 83 5.59 -23.08 -0.38
N GLU A 84 6.74 -22.72 0.16
CA GLU A 84 7.04 -21.32 0.50
C GLU A 84 7.11 -20.46 -0.76
N VAL A 85 6.62 -19.21 -0.65
CA VAL A 85 6.52 -18.31 -1.81
C VAL A 85 7.87 -18.06 -2.48
N ARG A 86 8.94 -17.88 -1.69
CA ARG A 86 10.31 -17.74 -2.23
C ARG A 86 10.74 -18.95 -3.07
N ASN A 87 10.36 -20.15 -2.66
CA ASN A 87 10.65 -21.38 -3.38
C ASN A 87 9.75 -21.57 -4.60
N LEU A 88 8.50 -21.10 -4.55
CA LEU A 88 7.62 -21.07 -5.72
C LEU A 88 8.21 -20.21 -6.83
N LEU A 89 8.70 -19.02 -6.51
CA LEU A 89 9.34 -18.14 -7.50
C LEU A 89 10.55 -18.81 -8.14
N LYS A 90 11.37 -19.54 -7.35
CA LYS A 90 12.62 -20.12 -7.80
C LYS A 90 12.42 -21.42 -8.58
N TYR A 91 11.50 -22.28 -8.16
CA TYR A 91 11.41 -23.67 -8.66
C TYR A 91 10.09 -24.02 -9.36
N SER A 92 9.05 -23.20 -9.26
CA SER A 92 7.78 -23.51 -9.91
C SER A 92 7.87 -23.33 -11.41
N SER A 93 7.60 -24.39 -12.17
CA SER A 93 7.54 -24.33 -13.64
C SER A 93 6.55 -23.28 -14.17
N LYS A 94 5.47 -23.01 -13.41
CA LYS A 94 4.48 -21.96 -13.76
C LYS A 94 5.11 -20.58 -13.73
N PHE A 95 5.97 -20.28 -12.75
CA PHE A 95 6.70 -19.01 -12.69
C PHE A 95 7.88 -18.95 -13.66
N GLN A 96 8.56 -20.06 -13.88
CA GLN A 96 9.69 -20.13 -14.81
C GLN A 96 9.25 -19.87 -16.26
N LYS A 97 8.10 -20.42 -16.67
CA LYS A 97 7.53 -20.20 -18.03
C LYS A 97 6.93 -18.82 -18.23
N GLN A 98 6.68 -18.07 -17.16
CA GLN A 98 6.10 -16.73 -17.26
C GLN A 98 7.22 -15.69 -17.41
N SER A 99 7.08 -14.81 -18.40
CA SER A 99 7.95 -13.64 -18.54
C SER A 99 7.62 -12.58 -17.49
N TRP A 100 8.62 -11.81 -17.07
CA TRP A 100 8.42 -10.67 -16.21
C TRP A 100 7.73 -9.54 -16.98
N GLN A 101 6.65 -9.01 -16.40
CA GLN A 101 5.95 -7.85 -16.93
C GLN A 101 6.40 -6.59 -16.19
N ARG A 102 6.81 -5.56 -16.90
CA ARG A 102 7.28 -4.31 -16.32
C ARG A 102 6.16 -3.32 -16.12
N TYR A 103 6.14 -2.69 -14.94
CA TYR A 103 5.18 -1.66 -14.57
C TYR A 103 5.89 -0.49 -13.92
N ARG A 104 5.51 0.73 -14.34
CA ARG A 104 5.87 1.97 -13.65
C ARG A 104 4.87 2.16 -12.52
N ILE A 105 5.33 1.91 -11.29
CA ILE A 105 4.45 1.86 -10.11
C ILE A 105 4.13 3.25 -9.60
N LYS A 106 5.11 4.14 -9.54
CA LYS A 106 4.94 5.53 -9.09
C LYS A 106 6.04 6.42 -9.64
N ASP A 107 5.75 7.71 -9.67
CA ASP A 107 6.74 8.75 -9.88
C ASP A 107 7.08 9.38 -8.54
N THR A 108 8.31 9.21 -8.12
CA THR A 108 8.83 9.82 -6.91
C THR A 108 9.53 11.14 -7.26
N GLU A 109 9.91 11.91 -6.25
CA GLU A 109 10.79 13.08 -6.42
C GLU A 109 12.15 12.71 -7.04
N LYS A 110 12.55 11.44 -6.88
CA LYS A 110 13.76 10.89 -7.48
C LYS A 110 13.54 10.28 -8.87
N GLY A 111 12.34 10.43 -9.45
CA GLY A 111 11.95 9.91 -10.77
C GLY A 111 11.14 8.61 -10.71
N PRO A 112 10.87 7.98 -11.88
CA PRO A 112 10.01 6.81 -11.99
C PRO A 112 10.55 5.60 -11.24
N GLU A 113 9.64 4.80 -10.68
CA GLU A 113 9.96 3.55 -10.00
C GLU A 113 9.34 2.38 -10.75
N ILE A 114 10.21 1.50 -11.28
CA ILE A 114 9.83 0.39 -12.15
C ILE A 114 10.03 -0.92 -11.40
N TRP A 115 8.99 -1.75 -11.47
CA TRP A 115 8.97 -3.10 -10.91
C TRP A 115 8.65 -4.12 -11.99
N GLU A 116 9.28 -5.26 -11.94
CA GLU A 116 8.95 -6.45 -12.71
C GLU A 116 8.03 -7.33 -11.90
N VAL A 117 6.97 -7.85 -12.54
CA VAL A 117 5.89 -8.55 -11.86
C VAL A 117 5.61 -9.88 -12.53
N LYS A 118 5.39 -10.90 -11.71
CA LYS A 118 4.79 -12.19 -12.07
C LYS A 118 3.63 -12.47 -11.14
N TRP A 119 2.67 -13.29 -11.57
CA TRP A 119 1.53 -13.62 -10.74
C TRP A 119 1.01 -15.03 -11.00
N LEU A 120 0.37 -15.62 -10.00
CA LEU A 120 -0.25 -16.95 -10.09
C LEU A 120 -1.55 -17.00 -9.30
N HIS A 121 -2.46 -17.88 -9.70
CA HIS A 121 -3.55 -18.31 -8.85
C HIS A 121 -3.05 -19.35 -7.83
N VAL A 122 -3.40 -19.13 -6.57
CA VAL A 122 -2.92 -19.94 -5.44
C VAL A 122 -4.06 -20.21 -4.46
N TRP A 123 -3.80 -21.13 -3.53
CA TRP A 123 -4.66 -21.40 -2.38
C TRP A 123 -3.82 -21.31 -1.12
N ARG A 124 -4.22 -20.44 -0.22
CA ARG A 124 -3.58 -20.26 1.08
C ARG A 124 -4.08 -21.36 2.03
N LYS A 125 -3.26 -21.75 2.98
CA LYS A 125 -3.66 -22.59 4.09
C LYS A 125 -4.40 -21.72 5.11
N THR A 126 -5.69 -22.03 5.38
CA THR A 126 -6.50 -21.34 6.39
C THR A 126 -6.11 -21.78 7.80
N GLU A 127 -6.65 -21.13 8.82
CA GLU A 127 -6.50 -21.52 10.23
C GLU A 127 -6.89 -22.99 10.46
N ASP A 128 -7.96 -23.45 9.84
CA ASP A 128 -8.43 -24.85 9.89
C ASP A 128 -7.56 -25.83 9.08
N LYS A 129 -6.42 -25.38 8.59
CA LYS A 129 -5.50 -26.17 7.74
C LYS A 129 -6.12 -26.63 6.42
N LEU A 130 -7.21 -26.02 5.99
CA LEU A 130 -7.87 -26.25 4.71
C LEU A 130 -7.43 -25.25 3.65
N PRO A 131 -7.62 -25.51 2.35
CA PRO A 131 -7.37 -24.52 1.32
C PRO A 131 -8.40 -23.38 1.39
N SER A 132 -7.93 -22.15 1.29
CA SER A 132 -8.76 -20.96 1.11
C SER A 132 -9.56 -21.02 -0.19
N LYS A 133 -10.39 -20.01 -0.45
CA LYS A 133 -10.85 -19.72 -1.81
C LYS A 133 -9.62 -19.42 -2.69
N GLN A 134 -9.80 -19.52 -4.00
CA GLN A 134 -8.77 -19.14 -4.95
C GLN A 134 -8.35 -17.67 -4.74
N GLN A 135 -7.07 -17.42 -4.74
CA GLN A 135 -6.46 -16.12 -4.52
C GLN A 135 -5.43 -15.82 -5.62
N THR A 136 -5.05 -14.57 -5.77
CA THR A 136 -3.95 -14.18 -6.63
C THR A 136 -2.70 -13.89 -5.80
N LEU A 137 -1.60 -14.60 -6.08
CA LEU A 137 -0.27 -14.26 -5.62
C LEU A 137 0.36 -13.34 -6.66
N VAL A 138 0.87 -12.20 -6.22
CA VAL A 138 1.67 -11.27 -7.02
C VAL A 138 3.07 -11.22 -6.44
N VAL A 139 4.07 -11.44 -7.29
CA VAL A 139 5.48 -11.28 -6.95
C VAL A 139 6.02 -10.10 -7.72
N ALA A 140 6.51 -9.10 -7.01
CA ALA A 140 7.06 -7.89 -7.59
C ALA A 140 8.54 -7.76 -7.23
N ARG A 141 9.40 -7.48 -8.23
CA ARG A 141 10.83 -7.24 -8.07
C ARG A 141 11.18 -5.85 -8.54
N ASN A 142 11.79 -5.06 -7.68
CA ASN A 142 12.30 -3.74 -8.06
C ASN A 142 13.50 -3.91 -9.01
N VAL A 143 13.40 -3.34 -10.20
CA VAL A 143 14.42 -3.53 -11.25
C VAL A 143 15.78 -2.94 -10.86
N ARG A 144 15.79 -1.86 -10.06
CA ARG A 144 17.01 -1.15 -9.69
C ARG A 144 17.67 -1.72 -8.43
N THR A 145 16.87 -2.06 -7.41
CA THR A 145 17.39 -2.50 -6.10
C THR A 145 17.44 -4.02 -5.97
N GLY A 146 16.71 -4.76 -6.82
CA GLY A 146 16.54 -6.21 -6.70
C GLY A 146 15.59 -6.62 -5.56
N GLU A 147 15.03 -5.68 -4.80
CA GLU A 147 14.08 -5.96 -3.73
C GLU A 147 12.89 -6.74 -4.25
N VAL A 148 12.51 -7.83 -3.56
CA VAL A 148 11.37 -8.67 -3.94
C VAL A 148 10.29 -8.56 -2.88
N LYS A 149 9.06 -8.28 -3.31
CA LYS A 149 7.86 -8.23 -2.48
C LYS A 149 6.84 -9.26 -2.95
N TYR A 150 6.14 -9.83 -2.00
CA TYR A 150 5.10 -10.83 -2.24
C TYR A 150 3.77 -10.30 -1.72
N PHE A 151 2.74 -10.35 -2.57
CA PHE A 151 1.40 -9.91 -2.19
C PHE A 151 0.40 -11.01 -2.46
N ILE A 152 -0.60 -11.13 -1.58
CA ILE A 152 -1.74 -12.01 -1.77
C ILE A 152 -3.03 -11.21 -1.77
N SER A 153 -3.95 -11.60 -2.64
CA SER A 153 -5.26 -10.96 -2.76
C SER A 153 -6.36 -12.01 -2.90
N ASN A 154 -7.51 -11.77 -2.26
CA ASN A 154 -8.72 -12.55 -2.50
C ASN A 154 -9.43 -12.17 -3.80
N GLN A 155 -8.94 -11.14 -4.49
CA GLN A 155 -9.38 -10.79 -5.83
C GLN A 155 -8.62 -11.64 -6.85
N VAL A 156 -9.36 -12.34 -7.72
CA VAL A 156 -8.80 -13.28 -8.69
C VAL A 156 -8.64 -12.58 -10.03
N VAL A 157 -7.40 -12.38 -10.49
CA VAL A 157 -7.11 -11.76 -11.78
C VAL A 157 -7.76 -12.57 -12.91
N GLY A 158 -8.47 -11.87 -13.81
CA GLY A 158 -9.23 -12.48 -14.90
C GLY A 158 -10.65 -12.94 -14.52
N ARG A 159 -11.10 -12.68 -13.27
CA ARG A 159 -12.49 -12.90 -12.87
C ARG A 159 -13.18 -11.54 -12.72
N GLY A 160 -14.24 -11.30 -13.51
CA GLY A 160 -14.87 -9.98 -13.59
C GLY A 160 -13.86 -8.92 -14.05
N ASP A 161 -13.95 -7.71 -13.49
CA ASP A 161 -13.11 -6.57 -13.86
C ASP A 161 -11.77 -6.54 -13.09
N VAL A 162 -11.39 -7.61 -12.41
CA VAL A 162 -10.17 -7.66 -11.62
C VAL A 162 -8.94 -7.79 -12.53
N THR A 163 -8.17 -6.72 -12.62
CA THR A 163 -6.92 -6.67 -13.38
C THR A 163 -5.69 -6.73 -12.46
N LEU A 164 -4.57 -7.22 -13.01
CA LEU A 164 -3.28 -7.16 -12.31
C LEU A 164 -2.90 -5.71 -11.94
N ARG A 165 -3.20 -4.76 -12.83
CA ARG A 165 -2.97 -3.33 -12.61
C ARG A 165 -3.71 -2.80 -11.37
N PHE A 166 -4.97 -3.20 -11.19
CA PHE A 166 -5.74 -2.87 -9.99
C PHE A 166 -5.03 -3.40 -8.72
N LEU A 167 -4.62 -4.67 -8.72
CA LEU A 167 -3.92 -5.24 -7.55
C LEU A 167 -2.61 -4.52 -7.25
N LEU A 168 -1.83 -4.15 -8.28
CA LEU A 168 -0.59 -3.39 -8.09
C LEU A 168 -0.87 -1.98 -7.54
N ARG A 169 -1.90 -1.30 -8.03
CA ARG A 169 -2.31 0.01 -7.47
C ARG A 169 -2.61 -0.09 -5.99
N VAL A 170 -3.40 -1.09 -5.58
CA VAL A 170 -3.75 -1.31 -4.17
C VAL A 170 -2.50 -1.67 -3.35
N ALA A 171 -1.70 -2.66 -3.80
CA ALA A 171 -0.50 -3.11 -3.12
C ALA A 171 0.48 -1.96 -2.83
N PHE A 172 0.76 -1.15 -3.84
CA PHE A 172 1.73 -0.07 -3.74
C PHE A 172 1.14 1.26 -3.23
N SER A 173 -0.15 1.35 -2.96
CA SER A 173 -0.76 2.54 -2.32
C SER A 173 -0.53 2.59 -0.80
N ARG A 174 -0.12 1.50 -0.16
CA ARG A 174 0.09 1.42 1.30
C ARG A 174 1.05 2.50 1.83
N TRP A 175 2.10 2.82 1.09
CA TRP A 175 3.10 3.82 1.51
C TRP A 175 2.50 5.22 1.73
N VAL A 176 1.31 5.51 1.20
CA VAL A 176 0.65 6.82 1.38
C VAL A 176 0.37 7.09 2.85
N ILE A 177 0.05 6.06 3.65
CA ILE A 177 -0.17 6.23 5.09
C ILE A 177 1.13 6.59 5.84
N GLU A 178 2.26 6.05 5.40
CA GLU A 178 3.57 6.40 5.98
C GLU A 178 3.92 7.87 5.68
N ALA A 179 3.64 8.32 4.45
CA ALA A 179 3.80 9.73 4.08
C ALA A 179 2.84 10.64 4.88
N CYS A 180 1.61 10.21 5.13
CA CYS A 180 0.66 10.92 5.96
C CYS A 180 1.17 11.09 7.40
N PHE A 181 1.63 10.01 8.05
CA PHE A 181 2.19 10.09 9.39
C PHE A 181 3.47 10.91 9.45
N ARG A 182 4.34 10.80 8.45
CA ARG A 182 5.54 11.62 8.35
C ARG A 182 5.19 13.11 8.30
N LEU A 183 4.30 13.51 7.39
CA LEU A 183 3.86 14.91 7.30
C LEU A 183 3.15 15.39 8.59
N ALA A 184 2.34 14.55 9.21
CA ALA A 184 1.69 14.90 10.46
C ALA A 184 2.70 15.14 11.60
N LYS A 185 3.81 14.40 11.62
CA LYS A 185 4.89 14.58 12.61
C LYS A 185 5.76 15.80 12.26
N GLU A 186 6.30 15.82 11.05
CA GLU A 186 7.27 16.86 10.63
C GLU A 186 6.63 18.25 10.53
N GLU A 187 5.38 18.33 10.04
CA GLU A 187 4.74 19.61 9.76
C GLU A 187 3.75 20.07 10.84
N LEU A 188 3.13 19.14 11.55
CA LEU A 188 2.03 19.46 12.46
C LEU A 188 2.31 19.03 13.91
N GLY A 189 3.49 18.49 14.18
CA GLY A 189 3.91 18.14 15.53
C GLY A 189 3.11 17.01 16.17
N MET A 190 2.69 16.00 15.38
CA MET A 190 1.88 14.88 15.89
C MET A 190 2.55 14.14 17.05
N ASP A 191 3.86 14.13 17.13
CA ASP A 191 4.68 13.51 18.18
C ASP A 191 5.27 14.50 19.18
N HIS A 192 4.91 15.80 19.13
CA HIS A 192 5.39 16.84 20.02
C HIS A 192 4.60 16.95 21.32
N PHE A 193 3.98 15.87 21.79
CA PHE A 193 3.27 15.90 23.07
C PHE A 193 4.24 15.58 24.24
N GLU A 194 4.18 16.39 25.28
CA GLU A 194 4.97 16.18 26.52
C GLU A 194 4.16 15.56 27.65
N VAL A 195 2.86 15.35 27.39
CA VAL A 195 1.91 14.82 28.36
C VAL A 195 1.94 13.30 28.42
N ARG A 196 1.74 12.73 29.64
CA ARG A 196 1.72 11.27 29.87
C ARG A 196 0.31 10.69 29.94
N GLY A 197 -0.70 11.55 30.15
CA GLY A 197 -2.08 11.11 30.31
C GLY A 197 -2.72 10.67 28.99
N TRP A 198 -3.30 9.47 28.97
CA TRP A 198 -3.95 8.89 27.79
C TRP A 198 -4.92 9.83 27.09
N ARG A 199 -5.80 10.52 27.87
CA ARG A 199 -6.76 11.47 27.32
C ARG A 199 -6.09 12.67 26.64
N CYS A 200 -5.00 13.17 27.22
CA CYS A 200 -4.26 14.31 26.68
C CYS A 200 -3.53 13.93 25.38
N ILE A 201 -2.92 12.75 25.34
CA ILE A 201 -2.30 12.21 24.11
C ILE A 201 -3.33 12.07 22.99
N HIS A 202 -4.50 11.50 23.30
CA HIS A 202 -5.59 11.37 22.32
C HIS A 202 -6.10 12.71 21.82
N ARG A 203 -6.30 13.70 22.71
CA ARG A 203 -6.68 15.07 22.29
C ARG A 203 -5.65 15.66 21.35
N HIS A 204 -4.37 15.52 21.65
CA HIS A 204 -3.29 15.99 20.79
C HIS A 204 -3.36 15.35 19.40
N TYR A 205 -3.53 14.04 19.32
CA TYR A 205 -3.70 13.33 18.05
C TYR A 205 -4.93 13.78 17.26
N TYR A 206 -6.07 14.02 17.93
CA TYR A 206 -7.27 14.51 17.24
C TYR A 206 -7.06 15.93 16.69
N VAL A 207 -6.47 16.83 17.45
CA VAL A 207 -6.16 18.19 17.00
C VAL A 207 -5.21 18.16 15.81
N THR A 208 -4.14 17.37 15.90
CA THR A 208 -3.19 17.21 14.79
C THR A 208 -3.83 16.61 13.53
N ALA A 209 -4.69 15.60 13.70
CA ALA A 209 -5.43 15.00 12.58
C ALA A 209 -6.40 15.99 11.92
N LEU A 210 -7.08 16.81 12.70
CA LEU A 210 -7.96 17.88 12.19
C LEU A 210 -7.15 18.96 11.45
N SER A 211 -6.01 19.36 11.99
CA SER A 211 -5.09 20.31 11.34
C SER A 211 -4.57 19.75 10.00
N TYR A 212 -4.21 18.47 9.96
CA TYR A 212 -3.83 17.80 8.72
C TYR A 212 -4.96 17.77 7.70
N LEU A 213 -6.18 17.45 8.15
CA LEU A 213 -7.37 17.44 7.30
C LEU A 213 -7.65 18.83 6.74
N LEU A 214 -7.59 19.88 7.57
CA LEU A 214 -7.78 21.27 7.16
C LEU A 214 -6.78 21.68 6.08
N CYS A 215 -5.47 21.50 6.35
CA CYS A 215 -4.40 21.82 5.38
C CYS A 215 -4.58 21.04 4.07
N SER A 216 -4.96 19.75 4.17
CA SER A 216 -5.18 18.90 2.99
C SER A 216 -6.38 19.37 2.17
N ARG A 217 -7.49 19.79 2.82
CA ARG A 217 -8.68 20.34 2.13
C ARG A 217 -8.37 21.66 1.45
N ILE A 218 -7.70 22.58 2.14
CA ILE A 218 -7.28 23.86 1.56
C ILE A 218 -6.36 23.61 0.35
N ARG A 219 -5.41 22.71 0.47
CA ARG A 219 -4.54 22.32 -0.65
C ARG A 219 -5.34 21.84 -1.86
N LEU A 220 -6.33 20.97 -1.65
CA LEU A 220 -7.18 20.44 -2.73
C LEU A 220 -8.06 21.53 -3.36
N GLN A 221 -8.55 22.50 -2.57
CA GLN A 221 -9.33 23.62 -3.09
C GLN A 221 -8.48 24.60 -3.92
N LEU A 222 -7.24 24.87 -3.48
CA LEU A 222 -6.32 25.78 -4.17
C LEU A 222 -5.64 25.15 -5.38
N ASP A 223 -5.45 23.84 -5.40
CA ASP A 223 -4.80 23.10 -6.49
C ASP A 223 -5.51 21.76 -6.76
N PRO A 224 -6.78 21.79 -7.24
CA PRO A 224 -7.60 20.59 -7.43
C PRO A 224 -7.00 19.64 -8.44
N ASN A 225 -6.33 20.14 -9.47
CA ASN A 225 -5.70 19.34 -10.53
C ASN A 225 -4.23 19.03 -10.26
N LYS A 226 -3.70 19.39 -9.10
CA LYS A 226 -2.28 19.25 -8.74
C LYS A 226 -1.31 19.88 -9.76
N SER A 227 -1.78 20.87 -10.49
CA SER A 227 -1.00 21.55 -11.55
C SER A 227 0.14 22.40 -10.99
N ARG A 228 -0.08 22.99 -9.82
CA ARG A 228 0.90 23.84 -9.11
C ARG A 228 1.81 23.03 -8.20
N GLY A 229 1.47 21.75 -7.91
CA GLY A 229 2.22 20.90 -7.00
C GLY A 229 2.23 21.38 -5.55
N LEU A 230 1.16 22.07 -5.10
CA LEU A 230 1.05 22.62 -3.76
C LEU A 230 1.18 21.51 -2.69
N THR A 231 2.02 21.74 -1.67
CA THR A 231 2.27 20.78 -0.58
C THR A 231 1.48 21.16 0.68
N VAL A 232 1.31 20.20 1.60
CA VAL A 232 0.72 20.45 2.92
C VAL A 232 1.59 21.40 3.74
N GLU A 233 2.92 21.28 3.64
CA GLU A 233 3.88 22.19 4.26
C GLU A 233 3.64 23.64 3.84
N GLN A 234 3.54 23.89 2.53
CA GLN A 234 3.29 25.25 2.01
C GLN A 234 2.00 25.84 2.53
N VAL A 235 0.92 25.06 2.53
CA VAL A 235 -0.37 25.49 3.08
C VAL A 235 -0.24 25.82 4.57
N ARG A 236 0.40 24.97 5.35
CA ARG A 236 0.62 25.20 6.79
C ARG A 236 1.43 26.49 7.02
N ARG A 237 2.53 26.66 6.29
CA ARG A 237 3.37 27.87 6.40
C ARG A 237 2.59 29.13 6.06
N SER A 238 1.82 29.12 4.97
CA SER A 238 0.96 30.26 4.60
C SER A 238 -0.10 30.54 5.65
N LEU A 239 -0.75 29.52 6.21
CA LEU A 239 -1.72 29.67 7.28
C LEU A 239 -1.09 30.25 8.55
N ASN A 240 0.11 29.78 8.92
CA ASN A 240 0.81 30.30 10.09
C ASN A 240 1.21 31.77 9.88
N ALA A 241 1.72 32.15 8.69
CA ALA A 241 2.03 33.53 8.36
C ALA A 241 0.77 34.42 8.40
N TYR A 242 -0.35 33.91 7.87
CA TYR A 242 -1.65 34.60 7.92
C TYR A 242 -2.10 34.82 9.35
N LEU A 243 -2.14 33.78 10.19
CA LEU A 243 -2.56 33.88 11.57
C LEU A 243 -1.63 34.80 12.40
N ALA A 244 -0.34 34.68 12.23
CA ALA A 244 0.64 35.54 12.90
C ALA A 244 0.47 37.00 12.52
N SER A 245 0.07 37.27 11.27
CA SER A 245 -0.11 38.63 10.79
C SER A 245 -1.26 39.38 11.47
N TYR A 246 -2.23 38.67 12.05
CA TYR A 246 -3.34 39.34 12.79
C TYR A 246 -2.86 40.18 13.96
N HIS A 247 -1.72 39.84 14.55
CA HIS A 247 -1.13 40.58 15.68
C HIS A 247 -0.17 41.68 15.24
N LEU A 248 0.06 41.83 13.91
CA LEU A 248 0.97 42.82 13.36
C LEU A 248 0.19 44.09 12.87
N PRO A 249 0.81 45.27 12.93
CA PRO A 249 0.31 46.45 12.23
C PRO A 249 0.14 46.17 10.73
N ALA A 250 -0.85 46.85 10.11
CA ALA A 250 -1.18 46.61 8.69
C ALA A 250 0.05 46.74 7.74
N SER A 251 0.93 47.69 8.00
CA SER A 251 2.15 47.87 7.24
C SER A 251 3.11 46.69 7.26
N LEU A 252 3.21 45.99 8.41
CA LEU A 252 4.10 44.83 8.58
C LEU A 252 3.49 43.53 8.10
N ARG A 253 2.15 43.48 7.97
CA ARG A 253 1.45 42.26 7.46
C ARG A 253 1.82 41.96 6.03
N VAL A 254 1.84 42.97 5.18
CA VAL A 254 2.18 42.81 3.75
C VAL A 254 3.61 42.31 3.60
N GLU A 255 4.55 42.90 4.32
CA GLU A 255 5.97 42.53 4.28
C GLU A 255 6.19 41.06 4.72
N ALA A 256 5.52 40.63 5.82
CA ALA A 256 5.56 39.25 6.30
C ALA A 256 5.05 38.24 5.26
N PHE A 257 3.96 38.60 4.57
CA PHE A 257 3.41 37.78 3.50
C PHE A 257 4.32 37.72 2.28
N GLU A 258 4.83 38.84 1.84
CA GLU A 258 5.75 38.87 0.70
C GLU A 258 7.03 38.09 0.96
N LYS A 259 7.56 38.14 2.18
CA LYS A 259 8.71 37.33 2.59
C LYS A 259 8.39 35.85 2.46
N GLU A 260 7.27 35.39 3.02
CA GLU A 260 6.87 33.95 2.94
C GLU A 260 6.65 33.52 1.48
N LEU A 261 6.04 34.35 0.63
CA LEU A 261 5.85 34.07 -0.79
C LEU A 261 7.20 33.94 -1.53
N ARG A 262 8.18 34.84 -1.27
CA ARG A 262 9.51 34.77 -1.85
C ARG A 262 10.23 33.49 -1.43
N ASP A 263 10.17 33.14 -0.16
CA ASP A 263 10.78 31.89 0.37
C ASP A 263 10.15 30.64 -0.28
N GLN A 264 8.82 30.60 -0.40
CA GLN A 264 8.13 29.50 -1.05
C GLN A 264 8.49 29.37 -2.54
N ASP A 265 8.53 30.45 -3.29
CA ASP A 265 8.92 30.47 -4.70
C ASP A 265 10.36 29.97 -4.89
N TYR A 266 11.27 30.42 -4.03
CA TYR A 266 12.65 29.97 -4.04
C TYR A 266 12.76 28.45 -3.83
N TYR A 267 12.12 27.92 -2.80
CA TYR A 267 12.16 26.48 -2.51
C TYR A 267 11.43 25.64 -3.58
N GLN A 268 10.33 26.14 -4.15
CA GLN A 268 9.66 25.46 -5.27
C GLN A 268 10.57 25.32 -6.49
N LYS A 269 11.25 26.41 -6.89
CA LYS A 269 12.18 26.39 -8.02
C LYS A 269 13.34 25.43 -7.76
N ARG A 270 13.93 25.48 -6.58
CA ARG A 270 15.02 24.59 -6.17
C ARG A 270 14.61 23.12 -6.16
N ASN A 271 13.46 22.80 -5.59
CA ASN A 271 12.93 21.44 -5.54
C ASN A 271 12.59 20.91 -6.94
N ALA A 272 12.02 21.74 -7.82
CA ALA A 272 11.75 21.38 -9.20
C ALA A 272 13.05 21.07 -9.99
N GLN A 273 14.10 21.86 -9.78
CA GLN A 273 15.40 21.62 -10.40
C GLN A 273 16.06 20.34 -9.88
N ALA A 274 16.02 20.10 -8.56
CA ALA A 274 16.51 18.86 -7.96
C ALA A 274 15.76 17.63 -8.49
N LYS A 275 14.43 17.71 -8.58
CA LYS A 275 13.58 16.65 -9.14
C LYS A 275 13.94 16.34 -10.60
N LYS A 276 14.15 17.38 -11.44
CA LYS A 276 14.61 17.19 -12.84
C LYS A 276 15.95 16.47 -12.91
N SER A 277 16.92 16.87 -12.09
CA SER A 277 18.25 16.25 -12.05
C SER A 277 18.19 14.79 -11.62
N HIS A 278 17.49 14.50 -10.52
CA HIS A 278 17.32 13.14 -10.02
C HIS A 278 16.58 12.23 -11.03
N THR A 279 15.51 12.75 -11.66
CA THR A 279 14.77 12.04 -12.68
C THR A 279 15.65 11.67 -13.87
N LYS A 280 16.45 12.64 -14.37
CA LYS A 280 17.39 12.40 -15.47
C LYS A 280 18.42 11.34 -15.11
N THR A 281 18.98 11.39 -13.91
CA THR A 281 19.93 10.39 -13.41
C THR A 281 19.29 9.00 -13.34
N ARG A 282 18.06 8.88 -12.81
CA ARG A 282 17.36 7.62 -12.71
C ARG A 282 16.98 7.02 -14.06
N ILE A 283 16.53 7.84 -15.01
CA ILE A 283 16.24 7.40 -16.38
C ILE A 283 17.52 6.86 -17.04
N LYS A 284 18.67 7.56 -16.88
CA LYS A 284 19.96 7.03 -17.36
C LYS A 284 20.32 5.68 -16.77
N GLN A 285 20.03 5.43 -15.48
CA GLN A 285 20.24 4.12 -14.85
C GLN A 285 19.38 3.03 -15.50
N TYR A 286 18.09 3.32 -15.80
CA TYR A 286 17.21 2.37 -16.49
C TYR A 286 17.68 2.09 -17.92
N HIS A 287 18.12 3.10 -18.66
CA HIS A 287 18.68 2.91 -20.00
C HIS A 287 19.91 2.00 -19.99
N LYS A 288 20.81 2.13 -18.97
CA LYS A 288 21.94 1.18 -18.80
C LYS A 288 21.50 -0.25 -18.56
N LEU A 289 20.30 -0.47 -18.03
CA LEU A 289 19.68 -1.78 -17.83
C LEU A 289 18.86 -2.24 -19.05
N GLY A 290 18.93 -1.54 -20.18
CA GLY A 290 18.16 -1.84 -21.39
C GLY A 290 16.67 -1.58 -21.24
N ILE A 291 16.27 -0.66 -20.35
CA ILE A 291 14.87 -0.35 -20.06
C ILE A 291 14.50 1.01 -20.60
N ASP A 292 13.58 1.03 -21.54
CA ASP A 292 12.94 2.22 -22.07
C ASP A 292 11.72 2.56 -21.18
N VAL A 293 11.86 3.62 -20.39
CA VAL A 293 10.88 4.03 -19.39
C VAL A 293 9.55 4.46 -20.02
N ASP A 294 9.61 5.07 -21.19
CA ASP A 294 8.43 5.64 -21.87
C ASP A 294 7.52 4.55 -22.46
N LYS A 295 8.08 3.38 -22.74
CA LYS A 295 7.31 2.21 -23.20
C LYS A 295 6.64 1.41 -22.11
N ILE A 296 6.89 1.75 -20.83
CA ILE A 296 6.37 0.99 -19.70
C ILE A 296 5.01 1.54 -19.26
N LYS A 297 4.03 0.64 -19.16
CA LYS A 297 2.68 0.98 -18.69
C LYS A 297 2.72 1.50 -17.25
N SER A 298 2.13 2.68 -17.02
CA SER A 298 1.92 3.21 -15.68
C SER A 298 0.79 2.47 -14.97
N CYS A 299 0.91 2.23 -13.67
CA CYS A 299 -0.17 1.65 -12.85
C CYS A 299 -1.19 2.69 -12.42
N PHE A 300 -0.86 3.98 -12.42
CA PHE A 300 -1.67 5.05 -11.84
C PHE A 300 -2.28 6.02 -12.86
N THR A 301 -2.08 5.76 -14.13
CA THR A 301 -2.76 6.47 -15.23
C THR A 301 -3.83 5.61 -15.87
#